data_ace555ac7c1afc91d937b4e90af976ae
#
_entry.id   ace555ac7c1afc91d937b4e90af976ae
#
_cell.length_a   1.000
_cell.length_b   1.000
_cell.length_c   1.000
_cell.angle_alpha   90.00
_cell.angle_beta   90.00
_cell.angle_gamma   90.00
#
_symmetry.space_group_name_H-M   'P 1'
#
loop_
_entity.id
_entity.type
_entity.pdbx_description
1 polymer ?
#
loop_
_entity_poly.entity_id
_entity_poly.type
_entity_poly.pdbx_seq_one_letter_code
_entity_poly.pdbx_strand_id
1 'polypeptide(L)'
;MIDIILDDAVWADVDEGTEALLQEWQVKEGDHVEAGQVLAVAELVKTSQEIFAPSSGRIVKRCVAEQDTFGRGAVLAQLEA
;
A
#
# COMPACT_ATOMS: atom_id res chain seq x y z
N MET A 1 6.18 10.41 11.04
CA MET A 1 6.10 9.44 9.95
C MET A 1 4.66 9.19 9.57
N ILE A 2 4.44 8.91 8.32
CA ILE A 2 3.10 8.66 7.80
C ILE A 2 3.00 7.17 7.45
N ASP A 3 1.97 6.50 7.96
CA ASP A 3 1.71 5.11 7.60
C ASP A 3 0.96 5.07 6.28
N ILE A 4 1.40 4.22 5.38
CA ILE A 4 0.75 4.01 4.09
C ILE A 4 -0.08 2.74 4.19
N ILE A 5 -1.38 2.89 3.97
CA ILE A 5 -2.32 1.77 3.99
C ILE A 5 -3.14 1.79 2.70
N LEU A 6 -3.75 0.66 2.38
CA LEU A 6 -4.73 0.62 1.31
C LEU A 6 -6.01 1.29 1.82
N ASP A 7 -6.56 2.20 1.01
CA ASP A 7 -7.73 2.99 1.41
C ASP A 7 -8.83 2.11 1.97
N ASP A 8 -9.34 2.50 3.13
CA ASP A 8 -10.39 1.77 3.83
C ASP A 8 -11.66 1.60 2.97
N ALA A 9 -11.94 2.56 2.10
CA ALA A 9 -13.08 2.48 1.18
C ALA A 9 -12.99 1.29 0.22
N VAL A 10 -11.79 0.83 -0.10
CA VAL A 10 -11.57 -0.32 -0.97
C VAL A 10 -12.10 -1.61 -0.31
N TRP A 11 -12.10 -1.65 1.01
CA TRP A 11 -12.53 -2.83 1.78
C TRP A 11 -14.03 -2.85 2.07
N ALA A 12 -14.75 -1.78 1.72
CA ALA A 12 -16.15 -1.63 2.12
C ALA A 12 -17.06 -2.73 1.60
N ASP A 13 -16.79 -3.23 0.40
CA ASP A 13 -17.62 -4.27 -0.22
C ASP A 13 -16.96 -5.65 -0.15
N VAL A 14 -16.00 -5.81 0.73
CA VAL A 14 -15.22 -7.05 0.86
C VAL A 14 -15.60 -7.73 2.16
N ASP A 15 -15.73 -9.07 2.11
CA ASP A 15 -16.06 -9.86 3.29
C ASP A 15 -14.96 -9.74 4.35
N GLU A 16 -15.39 -9.77 5.61
CA GLU A 16 -14.48 -9.75 6.74
C GLU A 16 -13.53 -10.96 6.67
N GLY A 17 -12.27 -10.71 6.94
CA GLY A 17 -11.25 -11.76 6.86
C GLY A 17 -10.60 -11.94 5.49
N THR A 18 -11.09 -11.23 4.48
CA THR A 18 -10.46 -11.25 3.16
C THR A 18 -9.13 -10.51 3.20
N GLU A 19 -8.13 -11.05 2.53
CA GLU A 19 -6.83 -10.42 2.43
C GLU A 19 -6.54 -10.01 0.99
N ALA A 20 -5.77 -8.95 0.83
CA ALA A 20 -5.27 -8.52 -0.46
C ALA A 20 -3.86 -9.08 -0.68
N LEU A 21 -3.49 -9.25 -1.92
CA LEU A 21 -2.15 -9.69 -2.31
C LEU A 21 -1.38 -8.50 -2.83
N LEU A 22 -0.21 -8.22 -2.25
CA LEU A 22 0.65 -7.17 -2.78
C LEU A 22 1.38 -7.74 -4.00
N GLN A 23 0.99 -7.29 -5.18
CA GLN A 23 1.52 -7.82 -6.42
C GLN A 23 2.91 -7.28 -6.74
N GLU A 24 3.09 -5.97 -6.59
CA GLU A 24 4.32 -5.33 -7.04
C GLU A 24 4.53 -4.01 -6.32
N TRP A 25 5.77 -3.74 -5.92
CA TRP A 25 6.21 -2.43 -5.47
C TRP A 25 6.78 -1.64 -6.64
N GLN A 26 6.37 -0.38 -6.76
CA GLN A 26 6.90 0.53 -7.78
C GLN A 26 8.09 1.34 -7.26
N VAL A 27 8.33 1.29 -5.95
CA VAL A 27 9.38 2.06 -5.28
C VAL A 27 10.15 1.16 -4.32
N LYS A 28 11.32 1.62 -3.91
CA LYS A 28 12.18 0.91 -2.95
C LYS A 28 12.33 1.74 -1.70
N GLU A 29 12.79 1.10 -0.62
CA GLU A 29 13.16 1.82 0.59
C GLU A 29 14.24 2.84 0.25
N GLY A 30 14.07 4.06 0.75
CA GLY A 30 14.98 5.16 0.47
C GLY A 30 14.57 6.03 -0.73
N ASP A 31 13.61 5.57 -1.54
CA ASP A 31 13.16 6.36 -2.68
C ASP A 31 12.35 7.57 -2.26
N HIS A 32 12.55 8.67 -2.95
CA HIS A 32 11.71 9.85 -2.81
C HIS A 32 10.45 9.69 -3.66
N VAL A 33 9.31 10.04 -3.11
CA VAL A 33 8.02 9.96 -3.80
C VAL A 33 7.28 11.27 -3.68
N GLU A 34 6.32 11.48 -4.55
CA GLU A 34 5.46 12.66 -4.53
C GLU A 34 4.03 12.26 -4.20
N ALA A 35 3.29 13.20 -3.62
CA ALA A 35 1.88 12.99 -3.30
C ALA A 35 1.12 12.56 -4.56
N GLY A 36 0.34 11.48 -4.45
CA GLY A 36 -0.42 10.94 -5.57
C GLY A 36 0.35 9.98 -6.46
N GLN A 37 1.64 9.78 -6.22
CA GLN A 37 2.43 8.82 -6.98
C GLN A 37 2.01 7.40 -6.61
N VAL A 38 1.95 6.51 -7.61
CA VAL A 38 1.65 5.09 -7.36
C VAL A 38 2.88 4.44 -6.72
N LEU A 39 2.68 3.86 -5.55
CA LEU A 39 3.74 3.19 -4.78
C LEU A 39 3.75 1.70 -5.01
N ALA A 40 2.59 1.11 -5.15
CA ALA A 40 2.45 -0.34 -5.28
C ALA A 40 1.12 -0.69 -5.92
N VAL A 41 1.03 -1.93 -6.37
CA VAL A 41 -0.22 -2.49 -6.90
C VAL A 41 -0.56 -3.71 -6.07
N ALA A 42 -1.81 -3.78 -5.63
CA ALA A 42 -2.32 -4.93 -4.89
C ALA A 42 -3.55 -5.49 -5.59
N GLU A 43 -3.78 -6.79 -5.42
CA GLU A 43 -4.99 -7.42 -5.91
C GLU A 43 -5.90 -7.72 -4.73
N LEU A 44 -7.12 -7.21 -4.80
CA LEU A 44 -8.13 -7.44 -3.79
C LEU A 44 -9.34 -8.09 -4.46
N VAL A 45 -9.63 -9.34 -4.10
CA VAL A 45 -10.65 -10.17 -4.73
C VAL A 45 -10.29 -10.38 -6.21
N LYS A 46 -10.93 -9.75 -7.14
CA LYS A 46 -10.60 -9.89 -8.56
C LYS A 46 -10.29 -8.54 -9.21
N THR A 47 -9.95 -7.57 -8.36
CA THR A 47 -9.66 -6.22 -8.83
C THR A 47 -8.26 -5.80 -8.42
N SER A 48 -7.59 -5.05 -9.28
CA SER A 48 -6.30 -4.45 -8.96
C SER A 48 -6.52 -3.10 -8.31
N GLN A 49 -5.80 -2.85 -7.24
CA GLN A 49 -5.85 -1.59 -6.51
C GLN A 49 -4.49 -0.95 -6.52
N GLU A 50 -4.44 0.32 -6.82
CA GLU A 50 -3.19 1.07 -6.77
C GLU A 50 -3.07 1.76 -5.41
N ILE A 51 -1.87 1.74 -4.86
CA ILE A 51 -1.59 2.37 -3.57
C ILE A 51 -0.82 3.65 -3.85
N PHE A 52 -1.38 4.78 -3.43
CA PHE A 52 -0.84 6.10 -3.71
C PHE A 52 -0.15 6.69 -2.50
N ALA A 53 0.86 7.52 -2.75
CA ALA A 53 1.51 8.26 -1.68
C ALA A 53 0.55 9.32 -1.13
N PRO A 54 0.33 9.37 0.19
CA PRO A 54 -0.54 10.38 0.80
C PRO A 54 0.09 11.77 0.83
N SER A 55 1.40 11.84 0.75
CA SER A 55 2.12 13.10 0.66
C SER A 55 3.49 12.87 0.02
N SER A 56 4.19 13.96 -0.28
CA SER A 56 5.57 13.86 -0.75
C SER A 56 6.50 13.51 0.41
N GLY A 57 7.53 12.72 0.14
CA GLY A 57 8.49 12.34 1.15
C GLY A 57 9.35 11.18 0.69
N ARG A 58 9.95 10.48 1.63
CA ARG A 58 10.83 9.36 1.34
C ARG A 58 10.29 8.09 2.00
N ILE A 59 10.34 7.00 1.26
CA ILE A 59 9.96 5.69 1.80
C ILE A 59 11.06 5.22 2.73
N VAL A 60 10.76 5.09 4.01
CA VAL A 60 11.75 4.67 5.01
C VAL A 60 11.68 3.18 5.30
N LYS A 61 10.52 2.57 5.09
CA LYS A 61 10.35 1.15 5.34
C LYS A 61 9.17 0.60 4.54
N ARG A 62 9.36 -0.59 3.98
CA ARG A 62 8.27 -1.38 3.38
C ARG A 62 7.94 -2.49 4.36
N CYS A 63 6.70 -2.53 4.83
CA CYS A 63 6.27 -3.46 5.86
C CYS A 63 5.71 -4.77 5.28
N VAL A 64 5.30 -4.76 4.03
CA VAL A 64 4.76 -5.92 3.33
C VAL A 64 5.60 -6.17 2.08
N ALA A 65 6.07 -7.40 1.91
CA ALA A 65 6.88 -7.76 0.74
C ALA A 65 6.01 -8.07 -0.47
N GLU A 66 6.60 -8.03 -1.64
CA GLU A 66 5.92 -8.47 -2.86
C GLU A 66 5.48 -9.92 -2.72
N GLN A 67 4.29 -10.22 -3.19
CA GLN A 67 3.67 -11.54 -3.12
C GLN A 67 3.17 -11.94 -1.72
N ASP A 68 3.29 -11.04 -0.74
CA ASP A 68 2.70 -11.25 0.57
C ASP A 68 1.26 -10.75 0.60
N THR A 69 0.47 -11.33 1.49
CA THR A 69 -0.90 -10.89 1.70
C THR A 69 -0.98 -9.94 2.90
N PHE A 70 -2.02 -9.13 2.91
CA PHE A 70 -2.28 -8.21 4.03
C PHE A 70 -3.77 -7.99 4.20
N GLY A 71 -4.18 -7.69 5.42
CA GLY A 71 -5.57 -7.45 5.75
C GLY A 71 -5.92 -5.97 5.83
N ARG A 72 -7.19 -5.71 6.11
CA ARG A 72 -7.69 -4.35 6.27
C ARG A 72 -6.95 -3.64 7.40
N GLY A 73 -6.53 -2.42 7.13
CA GLY A 73 -5.83 -1.60 8.12
C GLY A 73 -4.36 -1.89 8.29
N ALA A 74 -3.82 -2.87 7.56
CA ALA A 74 -2.39 -3.18 7.65
C ALA A 74 -1.55 -2.03 7.11
N VAL A 75 -0.48 -1.72 7.80
CA VAL A 75 0.49 -0.72 7.34
C VAL A 75 1.37 -1.37 6.29
N LEU A 76 1.39 -0.80 5.09
CA LEU A 76 2.15 -1.35 3.96
C LEU A 76 3.56 -0.79 3.91
N ALA A 77 3.71 0.47 4.27
CA ALA A 77 5.00 1.15 4.27
C ALA A 77 4.93 2.37 5.18
N GLN A 78 6.09 2.94 5.46
CA GLN A 78 6.18 4.18 6.22
C GLN A 78 6.88 5.24 5.38
N LEU A 79 6.35 6.45 5.43
CA LEU A 79 6.82 7.59 4.66
C LEU A 79 7.29 8.68 5.61
N GLU A 80 8.46 9.21 5.33
CA GLU A 80 8.98 10.38 6.04
C GLU A 80 8.78 11.60 5.16
N ALA A 81 7.93 12.48 5.59
CA ALA A 81 7.62 13.72 4.88
C ALA A 81 8.73 14.78 5.04
#